data_5c0071f4fbef4afbe75ba90c9f57c059
#
_entry.id   5c0071f4fbef4afbe75ba90c9f57c059
#
_cell.length_a   1.000
_cell.length_b   1.000
_cell.length_c   1.000
_cell.angle_alpha   90.00
_cell.angle_beta   90.00
_cell.angle_gamma   90.00
#
_symmetry.space_group_name_H-M   'P 1'
#
loop_
_entity.id
_entity.type
_entity.pdbx_description
1 polymer ?
#
loop_
_entity_poly.entity_id
_entity_poly.type
_entity_poly.pdbx_seq_one_letter_code
_entity_poly.pdbx_strand_id
1 'polypeptide(L)' 'MKITFLGGGNMANALIGGLIGKGFAANNIAVIELSAEGRERLAAAYGVRTYDAPDAAALACDLIVLAVKPQQM' A
#
# COMPACT_ATOMS: atom_id res chain seq x y z
N MET A 1 -2.40 -13.41 -5.63
CA MET A 1 -3.00 -12.84 -4.42
C MET A 1 -2.85 -11.33 -4.44
N LYS A 2 -3.91 -10.62 -4.14
CA LYS A 2 -3.89 -9.15 -4.11
C LYS A 2 -3.91 -8.67 -2.67
N ILE A 3 -3.04 -7.71 -2.36
CA ILE A 3 -2.90 -7.17 -1.02
C ILE A 3 -3.10 -5.66 -1.05
N THR A 4 -3.92 -5.15 -0.12
CA THR A 4 -4.11 -3.72 0.05
C THR A 4 -3.57 -3.30 1.41
N PHE A 5 -2.73 -2.28 1.42
CA PHE A 5 -2.20 -1.70 2.65
C PHE A 5 -3.02 -0.47 3.00
N LEU A 6 -3.48 -0.41 4.23
CA LEU A 6 -4.18 0.76 4.73
C LEU A 6 -3.17 1.61 5.49
N GLY A 7 -2.75 2.69 4.88
CA GLY A 7 -1.68 3.53 5.39
C GLY A 7 -0.36 3.28 4.67
N GLY A 8 0.34 4.35 4.30
CA GLY A 8 1.58 4.28 3.52
C GLY A 8 2.81 4.72 4.29
N GLY A 9 2.84 4.51 5.61
CA GLY A 9 3.99 4.91 6.43
C GLY A 9 5.17 3.96 6.33
N ASN A 10 6.10 4.08 7.28
CA ASN A 10 7.34 3.31 7.25
C ASN A 10 7.11 1.80 7.28
N MET A 11 6.11 1.35 8.02
CA MET A 11 5.80 -0.07 8.11
C MET A 11 5.34 -0.62 6.75
N ALA A 12 4.43 0.10 6.08
CA ALA A 12 3.97 -0.32 4.77
C ALA A 12 5.13 -0.32 3.77
N ASN A 13 5.97 0.71 3.81
CA ASN A 13 7.14 0.82 2.95
C ASN A 13 8.05 -0.41 3.08
N ALA A 14 8.36 -0.80 4.31
CA ALA A 14 9.23 -1.94 4.57
C ALA A 14 8.59 -3.25 4.09
N LEU A 15 7.30 -3.43 4.35
CA LEU A 15 6.59 -4.64 3.95
C LEU A 15 6.47 -4.76 2.43
N ILE A 16 6.16 -3.65 1.76
CA ILE A 16 6.06 -3.64 0.30
C ILE A 16 7.40 -3.96 -0.33
N GLY A 17 8.45 -3.33 0.16
CA GLY A 17 9.80 -3.60 -0.34
C GLY A 17 10.19 -5.07 -0.16
N GLY A 18 9.85 -5.65 0.99
CA GLY A 18 10.12 -7.05 1.25
C GLY A 18 9.36 -7.99 0.33
N LEU A 19 8.08 -7.68 0.08
CA LEU A 19 7.27 -8.52 -0.81
C LEU A 19 7.77 -8.48 -2.24
N ILE A 20 8.09 -7.30 -2.75
CA ILE A 20 8.60 -7.15 -4.11
C ILE A 20 9.96 -7.81 -4.23
N GLY A 21 10.79 -7.70 -3.20
CA GLY A 21 12.08 -8.36 -3.18
C GLY A 21 11.98 -9.88 -3.24
N LYS A 22 10.84 -10.45 -2.82
CA LYS A 22 10.60 -11.88 -2.90
C LYS A 22 9.89 -12.30 -4.18
N GLY A 23 9.73 -11.38 -5.12
CA GLY A 23 9.11 -11.68 -6.40
C GLY A 23 7.62 -11.40 -6.48
N PHE A 24 7.04 -10.76 -5.47
CA PHE A 24 5.63 -10.39 -5.49
C PHE A 24 5.41 -9.29 -6.52
N ALA A 25 4.39 -9.44 -7.36
CA ALA A 25 4.15 -8.46 -8.42
C ALA A 25 3.59 -7.15 -7.84
N ALA A 26 4.18 -6.02 -8.25
CA ALA A 26 3.73 -4.72 -7.79
C ALA A 26 2.27 -4.45 -8.14
N ASN A 27 1.79 -4.97 -9.28
CA ASN A 27 0.40 -4.81 -9.70
C ASN A 27 -0.59 -5.44 -8.72
N ASN A 28 -0.14 -6.37 -7.90
CA ASN A 28 -0.99 -7.03 -6.93
C ASN A 28 -0.97 -6.33 -5.57
N ILE A 29 -0.26 -5.22 -5.46
CA ILE A 29 -0.17 -4.44 -4.24
C ILE A 29 -0.84 -3.09 -4.44
N ALA A 30 -1.73 -2.73 -3.54
CA ALA A 30 -2.37 -1.43 -3.52
C ALA A 30 -2.14 -0.78 -2.16
N VAL A 31 -2.06 0.54 -2.13
CA VAL A 31 -1.86 1.29 -0.90
C VAL A 31 -2.88 2.42 -0.82
N ILE A 32 -3.58 2.51 0.29
CA ILE A 32 -4.48 3.62 0.55
C ILE A 32 -3.72 4.59 1.45
N GLU A 33 -3.40 5.77 0.92
CA GLU A 33 -2.62 6.77 1.62
C GLU A 33 -3.22 8.14 1.37
N LEU A 34 -3.49 8.88 2.45
CA LEU A 34 -4.13 10.19 2.36
C LEU A 34 -3.21 11.25 1.77
N SER A 35 -1.92 11.15 2.01
CA SER A 35 -0.95 12.12 1.53
C SER A 35 -0.64 11.91 0.06
N ALA A 36 -0.86 12.94 -0.77
CA ALA A 36 -0.52 12.85 -2.19
C ALA A 36 0.99 12.63 -2.38
N GLU A 37 1.80 13.28 -1.56
CA GLU A 37 3.24 13.12 -1.60
C GLU A 37 3.65 11.68 -1.27
N GLY A 38 3.01 11.09 -0.26
CA GLY A 38 3.27 9.70 0.10
C GLY A 38 2.88 8.74 -1.01
N ARG A 39 1.73 9.00 -1.66
CA ARG A 39 1.30 8.17 -2.79
C ARG A 39 2.30 8.22 -3.93
N GLU A 40 2.76 9.41 -4.29
CA GLU A 40 3.74 9.57 -5.36
C GLU A 40 5.04 8.85 -5.05
N ARG A 41 5.48 8.94 -3.80
CA ARG A 41 6.71 8.30 -3.36
C ARG A 41 6.63 6.79 -3.49
N LEU A 42 5.52 6.20 -3.06
CA LEU A 42 5.33 4.75 -3.15
C LEU A 42 5.21 4.27 -4.59
N ALA A 43 4.47 5.01 -5.41
CA ALA A 43 4.32 4.65 -6.81
C ALA A 43 5.66 4.72 -7.54
N ALA A 44 6.46 5.75 -7.27
CA ALA A 44 7.75 5.92 -7.89
C ALA A 44 8.76 4.87 -7.41
N ALA A 45 8.72 4.52 -6.13
CA ALA A 45 9.68 3.59 -5.55
C ALA A 45 9.40 2.14 -5.94
N TYR A 46 8.12 1.75 -5.97
CA TYR A 46 7.75 0.34 -6.11
C TYR A 46 6.84 0.04 -7.29
N GLY A 47 6.20 1.05 -7.88
CA GLY A 47 5.24 0.81 -8.96
C GLY A 47 3.91 0.23 -8.50
N VAL A 48 3.60 0.34 -7.22
CA VAL A 48 2.34 -0.17 -6.68
C VAL A 48 1.20 0.79 -7.00
N ARG A 49 -0.04 0.28 -6.96
CA ARG A 49 -1.22 1.12 -7.14
C ARG A 49 -1.49 1.89 -5.85
N THR A 50 -1.88 3.15 -5.98
CA THR A 50 -2.14 4.00 -4.82
C THR A 50 -3.51 4.64 -4.92
N TYR A 51 -4.15 4.84 -3.77
CA TYR A 51 -5.49 5.41 -3.67
C TYR A 51 -5.52 6.41 -2.52
N ASP A 52 -6.39 7.41 -2.64
CA ASP A 52 -6.53 8.43 -1.59
C ASP A 52 -7.67 8.09 -0.60
N ALA A 53 -8.47 7.09 -0.91
CA ALA A 53 -9.58 6.70 -0.06
C ALA A 53 -9.89 5.21 -0.27
N PRO A 54 -10.50 4.54 0.73
CA PRO A 54 -10.88 3.14 0.59
C PRO A 54 -12.14 3.01 -0.27
N ASP A 55 -11.95 2.89 -1.57
CA ASP A 55 -13.06 2.67 -2.49
C ASP A 55 -13.11 1.19 -2.93
N ALA A 56 -14.09 0.86 -3.77
CA ALA A 56 -14.30 -0.51 -4.19
C ALA A 56 -13.07 -1.08 -4.91
N ALA A 57 -12.42 -0.27 -5.74
CA ALA A 57 -11.22 -0.72 -6.46
C ALA A 57 -10.07 -1.02 -5.51
N ALA A 58 -9.88 -0.16 -4.50
CA ALA A 58 -8.81 -0.35 -3.52
C ALA A 58 -9.08 -1.57 -2.64
N LEU A 59 -10.34 -1.83 -2.33
CA LEU A 59 -10.72 -2.92 -1.44
C LEU A 59 -10.93 -4.25 -2.16
N ALA A 60 -10.81 -4.27 -3.48
CA ALA A 60 -10.92 -5.51 -4.26
C ALA A 60 -9.61 -6.29 -4.13
N CYS A 61 -9.42 -6.95 -3.00
CA CYS A 61 -8.19 -7.64 -2.66
C CYS A 61 -8.48 -8.89 -1.83
N ASP A 62 -7.46 -9.72 -1.68
CA ASP A 62 -7.57 -10.95 -0.89
C ASP A 62 -7.16 -10.73 0.56
N LEU A 63 -6.35 -9.70 0.83
CA LEU A 63 -5.82 -9.42 2.15
C LEU A 63 -5.67 -7.92 2.35
N ILE A 64 -6.10 -7.43 3.51
CA ILE A 64 -5.90 -6.05 3.90
C ILE A 64 -4.93 -5.99 5.08
N VAL A 65 -3.90 -5.18 4.95
CA VAL A 65 -2.90 -5.00 6.00
C VAL A 65 -3.06 -3.60 6.60
N LEU A 66 -3.27 -3.53 7.90
CA LEU A 66 -3.36 -2.25 8.60
C LEU A 66 -1.96 -1.78 8.96
N ALA A 67 -1.53 -0.71 8.31
CA ALA A 67 -0.18 -0.16 8.50
C ALA A 67 -0.23 1.28 9.00
N VAL A 68 -1.34 1.66 9.65
CA VAL A 68 -1.45 2.99 10.24
C VAL A 68 -0.81 3.01 11.62
N LYS A 69 -0.28 4.17 12.00
CA LYS A 69 0.30 4.33 13.32
C LYS A 69 -0.80 4.33 14.39
N PRO A 70 -0.52 3.82 15.60
CA PRO A 70 -1.55 3.77 16.64
C PRO A 70 -2.20 5.11 16.94
N GLN A 71 -1.45 6.19 16.92
CA GLN A 71 -1.99 7.51 17.18
C GLN A 71 -2.88 8.04 16.08
N GLN A 72 -2.97 7.35 14.96
CA GLN A 72 -3.84 7.71 13.83
C GLN A 72 -5.15 6.94 13.84
N MET A 73 -5.26 6.00 14.74
CA MET A 73 -6.48 5.22 14.91
C MET A 73 -7.33 5.83 16.02
#